data_b6318f49d82b1972b33bc308ce159e2b
#
_entry.id   b6318f49d82b1972b33bc308ce159e2b
#
_cell.length_a   1.000
_cell.length_b   1.000
_cell.length_c   1.000
_cell.angle_alpha   90.00
_cell.angle_beta   90.00
_cell.angle_gamma   90.00
#
_symmetry.space_group_name_H-M   'P 1'
#
loop_
_entity.id
_entity.type
_entity.pdbx_description
1 polymer ?
#
loop_
_entity_poly.entity_id
_entity_poly.type
_entity_poly.pdbx_seq_one_letter_code
_entity_poly.pdbx_strand_id
1 'polypeptide(L)'
;MKSAAPKTAAEQEQEFRKRQQERSDADKKQAEDQAAAARRNADCERARGYLRQLEEGMRIARTDAQGNREILDDAARNAEMQRTRDMIATGCK
;
A
#
# COMPACT_ATOMS: atom_id res chain seq x y z
N MET A 1 11.14 33.16 -42.61
CA MET A 1 11.20 32.29 -41.41
C MET A 1 12.27 32.80 -40.50
N LYS A 2 11.91 33.06 -39.24
CA LYS A 2 12.89 33.41 -38.23
C LYS A 2 13.48 32.13 -37.67
N SER A 3 14.77 31.93 -37.82
CA SER A 3 15.45 30.85 -37.10
C SER A 3 15.55 31.23 -35.61
N ALA A 4 15.30 30.27 -34.75
CA ALA A 4 15.45 30.47 -33.32
C ALA A 4 16.91 30.74 -32.99
N ALA A 5 17.18 31.72 -32.14
CA ALA A 5 18.52 31.97 -31.64
C ALA A 5 19.03 30.75 -30.85
N PRO A 6 20.32 30.39 -31.00
CA PRO A 6 20.88 29.31 -30.19
C PRO A 6 20.74 29.63 -28.71
N LYS A 7 20.47 28.61 -27.93
CA LYS A 7 20.39 28.74 -26.46
C LYS A 7 21.79 29.02 -25.90
N THR A 8 21.82 29.87 -24.90
CA THR A 8 23.04 30.13 -24.14
C THR A 8 23.45 28.91 -23.32
N ALA A 9 24.69 28.86 -22.86
CA ALA A 9 25.17 27.82 -21.98
C ALA A 9 24.38 27.84 -20.68
N ALA A 10 24.01 29.01 -20.18
CA ALA A 10 23.19 29.14 -18.96
C ALA A 10 21.79 28.57 -19.16
N GLU A 11 21.15 28.84 -20.29
CA GLU A 11 19.84 28.29 -20.65
C GLU A 11 19.87 26.78 -20.78
N GLN A 12 20.88 26.23 -21.41
CA GLN A 12 21.10 24.80 -21.60
C GLN A 12 21.28 24.13 -20.24
N GLU A 13 22.03 24.74 -19.31
CA GLU A 13 22.24 24.24 -17.99
C GLU A 13 20.94 24.23 -17.16
N GLN A 14 20.16 25.31 -17.25
CA GLN A 14 18.86 25.37 -16.59
C GLN A 14 17.91 24.29 -17.08
N GLU A 15 17.86 24.07 -18.38
CA GLU A 15 17.03 22.99 -18.97
C GLU A 15 17.49 21.62 -18.52
N PHE A 16 18.80 21.41 -18.48
CA PHE A 16 19.37 20.16 -17.99
C PHE A 16 18.99 19.90 -16.55
N ARG A 17 19.15 20.91 -15.67
CA ARG A 17 18.77 20.80 -14.26
C ARG A 17 17.27 20.51 -14.10
N LYS A 18 16.46 21.18 -14.90
CA LYS A 18 15.01 20.96 -14.89
C LYS A 18 14.67 19.52 -15.25
N ARG A 19 15.27 19.00 -16.33
CA ARG A 19 15.06 17.61 -16.74
C ARG A 19 15.54 16.62 -15.69
N GLN A 20 16.65 16.88 -15.05
CA GLN A 20 17.18 16.05 -13.95
C GLN A 20 16.23 16.05 -12.76
N GLN A 21 15.69 17.21 -12.40
CA GLN A 21 14.73 17.32 -11.31
C GLN A 21 13.44 16.57 -11.63
N GLU A 22 12.91 16.75 -12.83
CA GLU A 22 11.69 16.06 -13.27
C GLU A 22 11.87 14.54 -13.27
N ARG A 23 13.04 14.06 -13.71
CA ARG A 23 13.37 12.64 -13.70
C ARG A 23 13.47 12.09 -12.27
N SER A 24 14.16 12.84 -11.42
CA SER A 24 14.29 12.47 -10.01
C SER A 24 12.93 12.39 -9.32
N ASP A 25 12.06 13.37 -9.59
CA ASP A 25 10.70 13.40 -9.03
C ASP A 25 9.87 12.23 -9.55
N ALA A 26 9.97 11.92 -10.83
CA ALA A 26 9.27 10.79 -11.44
C ALA A 26 9.76 9.46 -10.87
N ASP A 27 11.06 9.29 -10.68
CA ASP A 27 11.64 8.08 -10.10
C ASP A 27 11.20 7.89 -8.66
N LYS A 28 11.17 8.96 -7.88
CA LYS A 28 10.66 8.96 -6.50
C LYS A 28 9.19 8.53 -6.44
N LYS A 29 8.37 9.13 -7.28
CA LYS A 29 6.94 8.80 -7.34
C LYS A 29 6.73 7.33 -7.70
N GLN A 30 7.46 6.84 -8.69
CA GLN A 30 7.39 5.44 -9.09
C GLN A 30 7.78 4.51 -7.96
N ALA A 31 8.87 4.82 -7.25
CA ALA A 31 9.33 4.03 -6.10
C ALA A 31 8.30 4.02 -4.97
N GLU A 32 7.69 5.17 -4.68
CA GLU A 32 6.63 5.28 -3.67
C GLU A 32 5.39 4.48 -4.07
N ASP A 33 4.98 4.56 -5.34
CA ASP A 33 3.83 3.82 -5.86
C ASP A 33 4.06 2.30 -5.78
N GLN A 34 5.27 1.85 -6.14
CA GLN A 34 5.64 0.44 -6.04
C GLN A 34 5.66 -0.04 -4.60
N ALA A 35 6.21 0.76 -3.69
CA ALA A 35 6.24 0.43 -2.27
C ALA A 35 4.82 0.36 -1.68
N ALA A 36 3.95 1.29 -2.06
CA ALA A 36 2.56 1.29 -1.62
C ALA A 36 1.81 0.06 -2.15
N ALA A 37 2.03 -0.31 -3.41
CA ALA A 37 1.42 -1.51 -4.00
C ALA A 37 1.90 -2.78 -3.29
N ALA A 38 3.19 -2.87 -2.98
CA ALA A 38 3.75 -4.01 -2.26
C ALA A 38 3.14 -4.13 -0.86
N ARG A 39 2.96 -3.00 -0.15
CA ARG A 39 2.31 -3.01 1.17
C ARG A 39 0.86 -3.48 1.08
N ARG A 40 0.10 -2.98 0.09
CA ARG A 40 -1.29 -3.43 -0.11
C ARG A 40 -1.36 -4.93 -0.38
N ASN A 41 -0.48 -5.44 -1.22
CA ASN A 41 -0.43 -6.87 -1.53
C ASN A 41 -0.10 -7.70 -0.29
N ALA A 42 0.86 -7.26 0.52
CA ALA A 42 1.24 -7.94 1.75
C ALA A 42 0.08 -7.91 2.77
N ASP A 43 -0.60 -6.78 2.89
CA ASP A 43 -1.77 -6.66 3.78
C ASP A 43 -2.91 -7.57 3.33
N CYS A 44 -3.16 -7.65 2.03
CA CYS A 44 -4.17 -8.54 1.47
C CYS A 44 -3.83 -10.01 1.70
N GLU A 45 -2.58 -10.40 1.54
CA GLU A 45 -2.12 -11.76 1.83
C GLU A 45 -2.33 -12.12 3.30
N ARG A 46 -2.01 -11.20 4.20
CA ARG A 46 -2.24 -11.40 5.64
C ARG A 46 -3.72 -11.53 5.95
N ALA A 47 -4.55 -10.68 5.35
CA ALA A 47 -6.00 -10.72 5.56
C ALA A 47 -6.60 -12.05 5.07
N ARG A 48 -6.18 -12.52 3.90
CA ARG A 48 -6.63 -13.81 3.37
C ARG A 48 -6.18 -14.98 4.24
N GLY A 49 -4.95 -14.93 4.72
CA GLY A 49 -4.42 -15.93 5.64
C GLY A 49 -5.19 -15.98 6.95
N TYR A 50 -5.50 -14.82 7.50
CA TYR A 50 -6.28 -14.70 8.72
C TYR A 50 -7.71 -15.25 8.52
N LEU A 51 -8.33 -14.90 7.40
CA LEU A 51 -9.66 -15.43 7.06
C LEU A 51 -9.66 -16.96 7.01
N ARG A 52 -8.64 -17.56 6.37
CA ARG A 52 -8.51 -19.01 6.34
C ARG A 52 -8.42 -19.61 7.73
N GLN A 53 -7.62 -19.02 8.62
CA GLN A 53 -7.52 -19.48 10.01
C GLN A 53 -8.86 -19.42 10.73
N LEU A 54 -9.63 -18.36 10.53
CA LEU A 54 -10.96 -18.21 11.10
C LEU A 54 -11.92 -19.28 10.56
N GLU A 55 -11.91 -19.50 9.26
CA GLU A 55 -12.78 -20.49 8.60
C GLU A 55 -12.46 -21.92 9.00
N GLU A 56 -11.19 -22.22 9.22
CA GLU A 56 -10.72 -23.54 9.65
C GLU A 56 -10.99 -23.82 11.13
N GLY A 57 -11.51 -22.85 11.85
CA GLY A 57 -11.84 -23.02 13.26
C GLY A 57 -10.64 -23.01 14.20
N MET A 58 -9.51 -22.47 13.79
CA MET A 58 -8.34 -22.35 14.65
C MET A 58 -8.64 -21.45 15.85
N ARG A 59 -8.04 -21.79 16.98
CA ARG A 59 -8.14 -20.95 18.18
C ARG A 59 -7.39 -19.65 17.92
N ILE A 60 -8.13 -18.55 17.92
CA ILE A 60 -7.58 -17.21 17.70
C ILE A 60 -7.65 -16.45 19.03
N ALA A 61 -6.50 -16.00 19.50
CA ALA A 61 -6.41 -15.11 20.66
C ALA A 61 -6.22 -13.68 20.15
N ARG A 62 -6.90 -12.73 20.79
CA ARG A 62 -6.67 -11.30 20.52
C ARG A 62 -6.50 -10.58 21.85
N THR A 63 -5.89 -9.40 21.78
CA THR A 63 -5.72 -8.53 22.94
C THR A 63 -6.84 -7.49 22.93
N ASP A 64 -7.56 -7.39 24.04
CA ASP A 64 -8.62 -6.39 24.18
C ASP A 64 -8.04 -5.00 24.47
N ALA A 65 -8.92 -3.99 24.61
CA ALA A 65 -8.52 -2.60 24.84
C ALA A 65 -7.76 -2.42 26.17
N GLN A 66 -7.93 -3.31 27.13
CA GLN A 66 -7.25 -3.28 28.43
C GLN A 66 -5.97 -4.10 28.45
N GLY A 67 -5.57 -4.68 27.33
CA GLY A 67 -4.35 -5.48 27.23
C GLY A 67 -4.52 -6.94 27.64
N ASN A 68 -5.74 -7.39 27.93
CA ASN A 68 -6.01 -8.79 28.28
C ASN A 68 -6.13 -9.64 27.02
N ARG A 69 -5.59 -10.85 27.09
CA ARG A 69 -5.75 -11.82 26.00
C ARG A 69 -7.04 -12.59 26.18
N GLU A 70 -7.79 -12.71 25.09
CA GLU A 70 -9.02 -13.49 25.05
C GLU A 70 -9.05 -14.37 23.81
N ILE A 71 -9.72 -15.52 23.91
CA ILE A 71 -9.93 -16.41 22.78
C ILE A 71 -11.30 -16.08 22.20
N LEU A 72 -11.36 -15.94 20.88
CA LEU A 72 -12.62 -15.64 20.18
C LEU A 72 -13.60 -16.81 20.35
N ASP A 73 -14.80 -16.53 20.84
CA ASP A 73 -15.91 -17.46 20.80
C ASP A 73 -16.53 -17.50 19.39
N ASP A 74 -17.53 -18.35 19.18
CA ASP A 74 -18.14 -18.52 17.86
C ASP A 74 -18.76 -17.23 17.32
N ALA A 75 -19.43 -16.47 18.17
CA ALA A 75 -20.03 -15.20 17.77
C ALA A 75 -18.98 -14.17 17.38
N ALA A 76 -17.93 -14.04 18.17
CA ALA A 76 -16.81 -13.14 17.87
C ALA A 76 -16.06 -13.57 16.62
N ARG A 77 -15.87 -14.88 16.42
CA ARG A 77 -15.25 -15.42 15.23
C ARG A 77 -16.06 -15.09 13.97
N ASN A 78 -17.37 -15.30 14.03
CA ASN A 78 -18.26 -15.00 12.90
C ASN A 78 -18.23 -13.52 12.55
N ALA A 79 -18.24 -12.64 13.54
CA ALA A 79 -18.12 -11.20 13.34
C ALA A 79 -16.77 -10.82 12.70
N GLU A 80 -15.71 -11.46 13.18
CA GLU A 80 -14.35 -11.22 12.63
C GLU A 80 -14.23 -11.72 11.19
N MET A 81 -14.80 -12.87 10.87
CA MET A 81 -14.84 -13.39 9.50
C MET A 81 -15.55 -12.42 8.56
N GLN A 82 -16.71 -11.90 8.97
CA GLN A 82 -17.45 -10.95 8.15
C GLN A 82 -16.66 -9.67 7.92
N ARG A 83 -16.06 -9.13 8.97
CA ARG A 83 -15.22 -7.93 8.87
C ARG A 83 -14.04 -8.14 7.95
N THR A 84 -13.38 -9.28 8.04
CA THR A 84 -12.23 -9.61 7.21
C THR A 84 -12.62 -9.79 5.76
N ARG A 85 -13.74 -10.45 5.49
CA ARG A 85 -14.28 -10.58 4.11
C ARG A 85 -14.59 -9.22 3.51
N ASP A 86 -15.21 -8.34 4.26
CA ASP A 86 -15.54 -6.99 3.80
C ASP A 86 -14.28 -6.19 3.48
N MET A 87 -13.26 -6.27 4.34
CA MET A 87 -11.96 -5.64 4.11
C MET A 87 -11.31 -6.14 2.81
N ILE A 88 -11.32 -7.45 2.59
CA ILE A 88 -10.75 -8.05 1.38
C ILE A 88 -11.53 -7.59 0.15
N ALA A 89 -12.85 -7.59 0.22
CA ALA A 89 -13.70 -7.20 -0.90
C ALA A 89 -13.48 -5.75 -1.32
N THR A 90 -13.22 -4.85 -0.37
CA THR A 90 -13.05 -3.41 -0.65
C THR A 90 -11.59 -3.02 -0.89
N GLY A 91 -10.65 -3.64 -0.21
CA GLY A 91 -9.24 -3.25 -0.22
C GLY A 91 -8.31 -4.09 -1.08
N CYS A 92 -8.73 -5.28 -1.50
CA CYS A 92 -7.89 -6.25 -2.20
C CYS A 92 -8.37 -6.49 -3.64
N LYS A 93 -8.49 -5.41 -4.37
CA LYS A 93 -8.92 -5.47 -5.77
C LYS A 93 -7.74 -5.68 -6.71
#